data_260ec733b50e835d9fd4b9c7d7d17ece
#
_entry.id   260ec733b50e835d9fd4b9c7d7d17ece
#
_cell.length_a   1.000
_cell.length_b   1.000
_cell.length_c   1.000
_cell.angle_alpha   90.00
_cell.angle_beta   90.00
_cell.angle_gamma   90.00
#
_symmetry.space_group_name_H-M   'P 1'
#
loop_
_entity.id
_entity.type
_entity.pdbx_description
1 polymer ?
#
loop_
_entity_poly.entity_id
_entity_poly.type
_entity_poly.pdbx_seq_one_letter_code
_entity_poly.pdbx_strand_id
1 'polypeptide(L)'
;MEYITLKNSDLRVSRLCMGGCPLGGHGWGNIQDENLINAVQEAFENGINFFDTADTYGLGKSEELLGKSLEGKREKVVIASKFGVRVENGKTFYDNSPQWIQTAENRLY
;
A
#
# COMPACT_ATOMS: atom_id res chain seq x y z
N MET A 1 -14.83 -13.21 7.99
CA MET A 1 -13.89 -12.12 8.37
C MET A 1 -14.50 -11.28 9.47
N GLU A 2 -13.75 -11.00 10.52
CA GLU A 2 -14.14 -10.04 11.56
C GLU A 2 -13.70 -8.63 11.17
N TYR A 3 -14.50 -7.64 11.51
CA TYR A 3 -14.24 -6.22 11.26
C TYR A 3 -14.25 -5.45 12.56
N ILE A 4 -13.41 -4.42 12.62
CA ILE A 4 -13.34 -3.48 13.72
C ILE A 4 -13.43 -2.04 13.20
N THR A 5 -13.91 -1.13 14.02
CA THR A 5 -13.82 0.30 13.71
C THR A 5 -12.56 0.85 14.37
N LEU A 6 -11.73 1.54 13.58
CA LEU A 6 -10.53 2.18 14.11
C LEU A 6 -10.92 3.28 15.09
N LYS A 7 -10.22 3.32 16.23
CA LYS A 7 -10.50 4.28 17.31
C LYS A 7 -10.46 5.72 16.78
N ASN A 8 -11.44 6.52 17.20
CA ASN A 8 -11.58 7.93 16.81
C ASN A 8 -11.76 8.15 15.30
N SER A 9 -12.35 7.20 14.59
CA SER A 9 -12.67 7.31 13.17
C SER A 9 -13.93 6.52 12.81
N ASP A 10 -14.45 6.73 11.61
CA ASP A 10 -15.55 5.95 11.03
C ASP A 10 -15.04 4.80 10.15
N LEU A 11 -13.73 4.57 10.11
CA LEU A 11 -13.12 3.55 9.28
C LEU A 11 -13.37 2.16 9.86
N ARG A 12 -14.18 1.38 9.15
CA ARG A 12 -14.43 -0.03 9.47
C ARG A 12 -13.50 -0.92 8.63
N VAL A 13 -12.59 -1.60 9.29
CA VAL A 13 -11.55 -2.41 8.66
C VAL A 13 -11.61 -3.86 9.09
N SER A 14 -11.14 -4.76 8.22
CA SER A 14 -10.91 -6.15 8.59
C SER A 14 -9.84 -6.25 9.68
N ARG A 15 -10.02 -7.20 10.60
CA ARG A 15 -9.00 -7.45 11.65
C ARG A 15 -7.65 -7.90 11.08
N LEU A 16 -7.67 -8.51 9.91
CA LEU A 16 -6.47 -8.80 9.15
C LEU A 16 -6.19 -7.63 8.19
N CYS A 17 -4.95 -7.20 8.17
CA CYS A 17 -4.43 -6.24 7.21
C CYS A 17 -3.44 -6.95 6.29
N MET A 18 -3.58 -6.77 5.00
CA MET A 18 -2.60 -7.31 4.05
C MET A 18 -1.43 -6.35 3.89
N GLY A 19 -0.22 -6.79 4.25
CA GLY A 19 1.02 -6.02 4.07
C GLY A 19 1.50 -6.03 2.62
N GLY A 20 1.85 -4.86 2.11
CA GLY A 20 2.26 -4.64 0.71
C GLY A 20 3.78 -4.68 0.47
N CYS A 21 4.61 -4.93 1.48
CA CYS A 21 6.05 -4.95 1.28
C CYS A 21 6.51 -5.93 0.18
N PRO A 22 5.97 -7.16 0.10
CA PRO A 22 6.29 -8.10 -0.98
C PRO A 22 5.89 -7.59 -2.37
N LEU A 23 4.88 -6.73 -2.48
CA LEU A 23 4.45 -6.15 -3.75
C LEU A 23 5.54 -5.25 -4.37
N GLY A 24 6.44 -4.73 -3.55
CA GLY A 24 7.60 -3.96 -4.02
C GLY A 24 8.64 -4.79 -4.76
N GLY A 25 8.62 -6.12 -4.61
CA GLY A 25 9.48 -7.06 -5.31
C GLY A 25 10.91 -7.16 -4.79
N HIS A 26 11.34 -6.30 -3.87
CA HIS A 26 12.70 -6.31 -3.37
C HIS A 26 12.84 -7.23 -2.13
N GLY A 27 13.77 -8.19 -2.21
CA GLY A 27 14.08 -9.09 -1.08
C GLY A 27 13.10 -10.25 -0.86
N TRP A 28 12.12 -10.43 -1.74
CA TRP A 28 11.07 -11.45 -1.62
C TRP A 28 11.14 -12.54 -2.69
N GLY A 29 12.29 -12.67 -3.35
CA GLY A 29 12.48 -13.63 -4.44
C GLY A 29 11.95 -13.11 -5.77
N ASN A 30 11.88 -14.01 -6.77
CA ASN A 30 11.41 -13.67 -8.11
C ASN A 30 9.91 -14.02 -8.25
N ILE A 31 9.04 -13.10 -7.83
CA ILE A 31 7.59 -13.26 -7.92
C ILE A 31 7.09 -12.45 -9.10
N GLN A 32 6.25 -13.07 -9.93
CA GLN A 32 5.63 -12.40 -11.07
C GLN A 32 4.54 -11.43 -10.60
N ASP A 33 4.43 -10.26 -11.22
CA ASP A 33 3.45 -9.24 -10.87
C ASP A 33 2.01 -9.76 -10.92
N GLU A 34 1.69 -10.64 -11.86
CA GLU A 34 0.38 -11.28 -11.97
C GLU A 34 0.02 -12.07 -10.71
N ASN A 35 0.97 -12.81 -10.14
CA ASN A 35 0.74 -13.55 -8.89
C ASN A 35 0.51 -12.61 -7.71
N LEU A 36 1.19 -11.48 -7.68
CA LEU A 36 1.00 -10.46 -6.65
C LEU A 36 -0.37 -9.79 -6.77
N ILE A 37 -0.81 -9.47 -7.99
CA ILE A 37 -2.14 -8.92 -8.27
C ILE A 37 -3.21 -9.92 -7.84
N ASN A 38 -3.08 -11.19 -8.22
CA ASN A 38 -4.02 -12.24 -7.85
C ASN A 38 -4.11 -12.42 -6.33
N ALA A 39 -2.99 -12.35 -5.63
CA ALA A 39 -2.98 -12.43 -4.16
C ALA A 39 -3.75 -11.29 -3.49
N VAL A 40 -3.63 -10.06 -4.00
CA VAL A 40 -4.39 -8.91 -3.49
C VAL A 40 -5.89 -9.08 -3.76
N GLN A 41 -6.24 -9.52 -4.97
CA GLN A 41 -7.63 -9.75 -5.36
C GLN A 41 -8.26 -10.87 -4.52
N GLU A 42 -7.56 -11.97 -4.34
CA GLU A 42 -7.99 -13.09 -3.48
C GLU A 42 -8.21 -12.64 -2.03
N ALA A 43 -7.28 -11.83 -1.49
CA ALA A 43 -7.42 -11.26 -0.16
C ALA A 43 -8.68 -10.40 -0.03
N PHE A 44 -8.94 -9.53 -1.02
CA PHE A 44 -10.15 -8.73 -1.06
C PHE A 44 -11.43 -9.57 -1.13
N GLU A 45 -11.47 -10.59 -1.98
CA GLU A 45 -12.62 -11.48 -2.14
C GLU A 45 -12.91 -12.31 -0.89
N ASN A 46 -11.88 -12.59 -0.09
CA ASN A 46 -12.00 -13.23 1.22
C ASN A 46 -12.29 -12.25 2.37
N GLY A 47 -12.61 -11.00 2.07
CA GLY A 47 -13.11 -10.02 3.02
C GLY A 47 -12.05 -9.13 3.65
N ILE A 48 -10.78 -9.19 3.21
CA ILE A 48 -9.79 -8.19 3.62
C ILE A 48 -10.07 -6.88 2.88
N ASN A 49 -10.32 -5.83 3.64
CA ASN A 49 -10.51 -4.48 3.12
C ASN A 49 -9.48 -3.49 3.64
N PHE A 50 -8.46 -3.96 4.32
CA PHE A 50 -7.39 -3.14 4.89
C PHE A 50 -6.05 -3.58 4.32
N PHE A 51 -5.33 -2.63 3.69
CA PHE A 51 -4.06 -2.87 3.02
C PHE A 51 -3.04 -1.86 3.51
N ASP A 52 -1.83 -2.33 3.81
CA ASP A 52 -0.70 -1.48 4.22
C ASP A 52 0.36 -1.50 3.13
N THR A 53 0.82 -0.34 2.72
CA THR A 53 1.89 -0.16 1.74
C THR A 53 2.82 0.99 2.15
N ALA A 54 3.78 1.31 1.32
CA ALA A 54 4.65 2.48 1.47
C ALA A 54 5.17 2.94 0.11
N ASP A 55 5.47 4.22 -0.01
CA ASP A 55 6.09 4.84 -1.17
C ASP A 55 7.48 4.25 -1.49
N THR A 56 8.18 3.73 -0.49
CA THR A 56 9.50 3.10 -0.63
C THR A 56 9.46 1.62 -0.98
N TYR A 57 8.31 0.95 -0.93
CA TYR A 57 8.22 -0.47 -1.30
C TYR A 57 8.33 -0.64 -2.82
N GLY A 58 9.56 -0.95 -3.26
CA GLY A 58 9.91 -0.98 -4.68
C GLY A 58 9.84 0.39 -5.35
N LEU A 59 10.02 1.48 -4.58
CA LEU A 59 9.99 2.87 -5.05
C LEU A 59 8.70 3.21 -5.81
N GLY A 60 7.57 2.84 -5.25
CA GLY A 60 6.23 3.07 -5.79
C GLY A 60 5.58 1.84 -6.43
N LYS A 61 6.34 0.78 -6.69
CA LYS A 61 5.81 -0.44 -7.32
C LYS A 61 4.67 -1.08 -6.50
N SER A 62 4.81 -1.15 -5.18
CA SER A 62 3.78 -1.70 -4.31
C SER A 62 2.47 -0.91 -4.39
N GLU A 63 2.54 0.41 -4.35
CA GLU A 63 1.37 1.28 -4.47
C GLU A 63 0.70 1.13 -5.84
N GLU A 64 1.49 1.06 -6.91
CA GLU A 64 1.00 0.86 -8.28
C GLU A 64 0.30 -0.50 -8.45
N LEU A 65 0.91 -1.58 -8.00
CA LEU A 65 0.31 -2.92 -8.07
C LEU A 65 -0.95 -3.03 -7.21
N LEU A 66 -0.94 -2.41 -6.03
CA LEU A 66 -2.12 -2.38 -5.17
C LEU A 66 -3.27 -1.62 -5.83
N GLY A 67 -3.00 -0.43 -6.39
CA GLY A 67 -3.98 0.36 -7.12
C GLY A 67 -4.57 -0.40 -8.31
N LYS A 68 -3.73 -1.05 -9.09
CA LYS A 68 -4.14 -1.89 -10.24
C LYS A 68 -5.00 -3.08 -9.80
N SER A 69 -4.61 -3.75 -8.71
CA SER A 69 -5.33 -4.92 -8.20
C SER A 69 -6.73 -4.57 -7.67
N LEU A 70 -6.89 -3.36 -7.15
CA LEU A 70 -8.12 -2.87 -6.52
C LEU A 70 -8.88 -1.87 -7.40
N GLU A 71 -8.60 -1.85 -8.70
CA GLU A 71 -9.30 -0.99 -9.65
C GLU A 71 -10.82 -1.21 -9.57
N GLY A 72 -11.59 -0.11 -9.49
CA GLY A 72 -13.04 -0.14 -9.30
C GLY A 72 -13.51 -0.53 -7.89
N LYS A 73 -12.60 -0.75 -6.95
CA LYS A 73 -12.92 -1.16 -5.56
C LYS A 73 -12.48 -0.12 -4.51
N ARG A 74 -11.99 1.07 -4.95
CA ARG A 74 -11.40 2.08 -4.06
C ARG A 74 -12.27 2.44 -2.86
N GLU A 75 -13.58 2.61 -3.08
CA GLU A 75 -14.54 2.98 -2.03
C GLU A 75 -14.82 1.86 -1.00
N LYS A 76 -14.36 0.65 -1.29
CA LYS A 76 -14.59 -0.53 -0.44
C LYS A 76 -13.38 -0.91 0.41
N VAL A 77 -12.27 -0.20 0.26
CA VAL A 77 -11.01 -0.53 0.91
C VAL A 77 -10.40 0.66 1.63
N VAL A 78 -9.66 0.36 2.67
CA VAL A 78 -8.81 1.31 3.40
C VAL A 78 -7.36 0.97 3.11
N ILE A 79 -6.62 1.95 2.62
CA ILE A 79 -5.21 1.80 2.29
C ILE A 79 -4.41 2.72 3.20
N ALA A 80 -3.49 2.14 3.96
CA ALA A 80 -2.49 2.86 4.72
C ALA A 80 -1.20 2.91 3.91
N SER A 81 -0.67 4.09 3.66
CA SER A 81 0.64 4.28 3.06
C SER A 81 1.52 5.17 3.93
N LYS A 82 2.77 5.34 3.54
CA LYS A 82 3.78 6.02 4.33
C LYS A 82 4.52 7.03 3.46
N PHE A 83 5.08 8.03 4.10
CA PHE A 83 5.98 9.01 3.51
C PHE A 83 7.12 9.32 4.48
N GLY A 84 8.05 10.18 4.08
CA GLY A 84 9.14 10.64 4.95
C GLY A 84 10.49 10.01 4.63
N VAL A 85 10.57 9.08 3.69
CA VAL A 85 11.83 8.54 3.17
C VAL A 85 11.99 8.96 1.71
N ARG A 86 13.11 9.62 1.41
CA ARG A 86 13.53 9.97 0.03
C ARG A 86 14.67 9.09 -0.42
N VAL A 87 14.59 8.66 -1.66
CA VAL A 87 15.70 7.97 -2.33
C VAL A 87 16.08 8.77 -3.55
N GLU A 88 17.31 9.32 -3.55
CA GLU A 88 17.88 10.05 -4.67
C GLU A 88 19.30 9.56 -4.95
N ASN A 89 19.61 9.27 -6.22
CA ASN A 89 20.92 8.78 -6.63
C ASN A 89 21.44 7.58 -5.82
N GLY A 90 20.55 6.65 -5.45
CA GLY A 90 20.86 5.48 -4.64
C GLY A 90 21.12 5.75 -3.16
N LYS A 91 20.93 6.97 -2.71
CA LYS A 91 21.05 7.35 -1.30
C LYS A 91 19.69 7.55 -0.67
N THR A 92 19.54 7.07 0.55
CA THR A 92 18.33 7.18 1.36
C THR A 92 18.52 8.24 2.44
N PHE A 93 17.56 9.12 2.58
CA PHE A 93 17.51 10.12 3.66
C PHE A 93 16.06 10.40 4.07
N TYR A 94 15.90 10.97 5.26
CA TYR A 94 14.59 11.32 5.80
C TYR A 94 14.23 12.75 5.45
N ASP A 95 13.02 12.96 4.94
CA ASP A 95 12.50 14.28 4.60
C ASP A 95 11.01 14.36 4.95
N ASN A 96 10.71 15.07 6.03
CA ASN A 96 9.34 15.36 6.47
C ASN A 96 8.98 16.85 6.23
N SER A 97 9.64 17.50 5.28
CA SER A 97 9.27 18.86 4.89
C SER A 97 7.86 18.89 4.28
N PRO A 98 7.10 19.97 4.47
CA PRO A 98 5.78 20.12 3.86
C PRO A 98 5.81 19.91 2.34
N GLN A 99 6.86 20.38 1.68
CA GLN A 99 7.04 20.24 0.23
C GLN A 99 7.19 18.77 -0.19
N TRP A 100 7.96 17.98 0.59
CA TRP A 100 8.12 16.56 0.31
C TRP A 100 6.86 15.76 0.61
N ILE A 101 6.18 16.06 1.71
CA ILE A 101 4.90 15.42 2.08
C ILE A 101 3.89 15.59 0.94
N GLN A 102 3.73 16.81 0.44
CA GLN A 102 2.84 17.10 -0.68
C GLN A 102 3.24 16.36 -1.96
N THR A 103 4.55 16.28 -2.25
CA THR A 103 5.07 15.54 -3.40
C THR A 103 4.77 14.04 -3.28
N ALA A 104 4.97 13.47 -2.09
CA ALA A 104 4.69 12.06 -1.83
C ALA A 104 3.19 11.75 -1.94
N GLU A 105 2.34 12.60 -1.35
CA GLU A 105 0.89 12.47 -1.42
C GLU A 105 0.37 12.50 -2.86
N ASN A 106 0.86 13.42 -3.69
CA ASN A 106 0.45 13.55 -5.09
C ASN A 106 0.81 12.32 -5.95
N ARG A 107 1.70 11.44 -5.49
CA ARG A 107 2.02 10.18 -6.18
C ARG A 107 1.00 9.07 -5.95
N LEU A 108 0.14 9.23 -4.93
CA LEU A 108 -0.90 8.25 -4.57
C LEU A 108 -2.17 8.37 -5.42
N TYR A 109 -2.30 9.43 -6.20
CA TYR A 109 -3.51 9.75 -6.98
C TYR A 109 -3.25 9.81 -8.47
#